data_e1e6faf4ba8b37827696adbf7ef92ad7
#
_entry.id   e1e6faf4ba8b37827696adbf7ef92ad7
#
_cell.length_a   1.000
_cell.length_b   1.000
_cell.length_c   1.000
_cell.angle_alpha   90.00
_cell.angle_beta   90.00
_cell.angle_gamma   90.00
#
_symmetry.space_group_name_H-M   'P 1'
#
loop_
_entity.id
_entity.type
_entity.pdbx_description
1 polymer ?
#
loop_
_entity_poly.entity_id
_entity_poly.type
_entity_poly.pdbx_seq_one_letter_code
_entity_poly.pdbx_strand_id
1 'polypeptide(L)'
;MQWSDAEQDDQSIADAAKNFNRLENVLLQNRTLTLFGEINQDVARRMAEKLLALAFESDDPITLYIGSPGGHVESGDTIFDLIRYIKPEVRIIGTGWVGSIATH
;
A
#
# COMPACT_ATOMS: atom_id res chain seq x y z
N MET A 1 -33.15 -22.31 -15.54
CA MET A 1 -32.74 -20.93 -15.67
C MET A 1 -31.63 -20.63 -14.70
N GLN A 2 -30.64 -19.92 -15.17
CA GLN A 2 -29.38 -19.81 -14.42
C GLN A 2 -29.00 -18.36 -14.12
N TRP A 3 -30.00 -17.56 -13.80
CA TRP A 3 -29.71 -16.20 -13.40
C TRP A 3 -28.79 -16.16 -12.17
N SER A 4 -28.84 -17.22 -11.41
CA SER A 4 -28.09 -17.31 -10.16
C SER A 4 -26.59 -17.30 -10.37
N ASP A 5 -26.09 -17.72 -11.53
CA ASP A 5 -24.64 -17.72 -11.76
C ASP A 5 -24.08 -16.30 -11.77
N ALA A 6 -24.76 -15.38 -12.47
CA ALA A 6 -24.33 -13.99 -12.51
C ALA A 6 -24.48 -13.34 -11.14
N GLU A 7 -25.55 -13.65 -10.41
CA GLU A 7 -25.73 -13.12 -9.06
C GLU A 7 -24.66 -13.61 -8.10
N GLN A 8 -24.29 -14.89 -8.21
CA GLN A 8 -23.26 -15.45 -7.36
C GLN A 8 -21.89 -14.80 -7.64
N ASP A 9 -21.59 -14.53 -8.91
CA ASP A 9 -20.34 -13.84 -9.27
C ASP A 9 -20.32 -12.42 -8.73
N ASP A 10 -21.43 -11.69 -8.84
CA ASP A 10 -21.52 -10.33 -8.30
C ASP A 10 -21.38 -10.34 -6.78
N GLN A 11 -21.99 -11.32 -6.13
CA GLN A 11 -21.91 -11.44 -4.68
C GLN A 11 -20.49 -11.76 -4.24
N SER A 12 -19.79 -12.64 -4.97
CA SER A 12 -18.41 -12.98 -4.66
C SER A 12 -17.48 -11.78 -4.81
N ILE A 13 -17.70 -10.96 -5.84
CA ILE A 13 -16.93 -9.76 -6.05
C ILE A 13 -17.20 -8.76 -4.93
N ALA A 14 -18.45 -8.58 -4.54
CA ALA A 14 -18.80 -7.67 -3.46
C ALA A 14 -18.18 -8.13 -2.13
N ASP A 15 -18.22 -9.42 -1.85
CA ASP A 15 -17.64 -9.98 -0.63
C ASP A 15 -16.12 -9.80 -0.63
N ALA A 16 -15.46 -10.03 -1.77
CA ALA A 16 -14.02 -9.83 -1.89
C ALA A 16 -13.64 -8.37 -1.66
N ALA A 17 -14.42 -7.44 -2.20
CA ALA A 17 -14.17 -6.02 -2.01
C ALA A 17 -14.33 -5.62 -0.54
N LYS A 18 -15.35 -6.14 0.14
CA LYS A 18 -15.54 -5.87 1.58
C LYS A 18 -14.37 -6.40 2.39
N ASN A 19 -13.93 -7.62 2.10
CA ASN A 19 -12.80 -8.21 2.81
C ASN A 19 -11.51 -7.43 2.58
N PHE A 20 -11.28 -6.99 1.34
CA PHE A 20 -10.11 -6.18 1.02
C PHE A 20 -10.13 -4.86 1.81
N ASN A 21 -11.27 -4.17 1.82
CA ASN A 21 -11.39 -2.90 2.53
C ASN A 21 -11.20 -3.08 4.03
N ARG A 22 -11.71 -4.16 4.59
CA ARG A 22 -11.55 -4.45 6.00
C ARG A 22 -10.08 -4.68 6.37
N LEU A 23 -9.40 -5.47 5.56
CA LEU A 23 -7.98 -5.75 5.80
C LEU A 23 -7.15 -4.47 5.69
N GLU A 24 -7.42 -3.67 4.67
CA GLU A 24 -6.72 -2.41 4.50
C GLU A 24 -6.95 -1.47 5.69
N ASN A 25 -8.19 -1.40 6.18
CA ASN A 25 -8.49 -0.57 7.33
C ASN A 25 -7.77 -1.05 8.59
N VAL A 26 -7.70 -2.36 8.80
CA VAL A 26 -6.96 -2.91 9.94
C VAL A 26 -5.49 -2.51 9.86
N LEU A 27 -4.89 -2.64 8.68
CA LEU A 27 -3.50 -2.25 8.49
C LEU A 27 -3.29 -0.76 8.76
N LEU A 28 -4.16 0.08 8.23
CA LEU A 28 -4.05 1.52 8.44
C LEU A 28 -4.23 1.91 9.90
N GLN A 29 -5.14 1.26 10.61
CA GLN A 29 -5.32 1.49 12.04
C GLN A 29 -4.06 1.15 12.83
N ASN A 30 -3.27 0.22 12.34
CA ASN A 30 -1.99 -0.17 12.93
C ASN A 30 -0.82 0.56 12.29
N ARG A 31 -1.08 1.63 11.57
CA ARG A 31 -0.07 2.46 10.91
C ARG A 31 0.87 1.61 10.05
N THR A 32 0.28 0.67 9.32
CA THR A 32 1.01 -0.29 8.49
C THR A 32 0.56 -0.15 7.05
N LEU A 33 1.53 -0.09 6.15
CA LEU A 33 1.30 0.00 4.72
C LEU A 33 2.00 -1.15 4.02
N THR A 34 1.47 -1.54 2.88
CA THR A 34 2.08 -2.58 2.06
C THR A 34 2.25 -2.08 0.63
N LEU A 35 3.36 -2.46 0.03
CA LEU A 35 3.67 -2.09 -1.35
C LEU A 35 4.21 -3.33 -2.04
N PHE A 36 3.31 -4.07 -2.68
CA PHE A 36 3.64 -5.29 -3.41
C PHE A 36 3.29 -5.13 -4.87
N GLY A 37 4.02 -5.84 -5.71
CA GLY A 37 3.81 -5.78 -7.14
C GLY A 37 4.56 -4.61 -7.77
N GLU A 38 4.22 -4.31 -9.00
CA GLU A 38 4.90 -3.27 -9.77
C GLU A 38 4.52 -1.88 -9.27
N ILE A 39 5.53 -1.02 -9.18
CA ILE A 39 5.32 0.37 -8.76
C ILE A 39 5.09 1.23 -9.99
N ASN A 40 3.89 1.80 -10.10
CA ASN A 40 3.55 2.75 -11.15
C ASN A 40 3.03 4.04 -10.52
N GLN A 41 2.62 4.99 -11.34
CA GLN A 41 2.19 6.30 -10.83
C GLN A 41 0.94 6.20 -9.96
N ASP A 42 0.00 5.33 -10.31
CA ASP A 42 -1.20 5.15 -9.49
C ASP A 42 -0.86 4.57 -8.12
N VAL A 43 0.01 3.58 -8.09
CA VAL A 43 0.46 2.98 -6.84
C VAL A 43 1.20 4.02 -6.00
N ALA A 44 2.06 4.80 -6.63
CA ALA A 44 2.81 5.84 -5.93
C ALA A 44 1.88 6.90 -5.35
N ARG A 45 0.87 7.31 -6.09
CA ARG A 45 -0.10 8.30 -5.62
C ARG A 45 -0.88 7.80 -4.42
N ARG A 46 -1.37 6.56 -4.50
CA ARG A 46 -2.13 5.97 -3.38
C ARG A 46 -1.25 5.84 -2.15
N MET A 47 -0.01 5.43 -2.33
CA MET A 47 0.92 5.32 -1.22
C MET A 47 1.21 6.68 -0.60
N ALA A 48 1.40 7.70 -1.43
CA ALA A 48 1.61 9.06 -0.95
C ALA A 48 0.42 9.57 -0.14
N GLU A 49 -0.79 9.31 -0.62
CA GLU A 49 -2.00 9.71 0.10
C GLU A 49 -2.09 9.04 1.46
N LYS A 50 -1.78 7.75 1.53
CA LYS A 50 -1.82 7.01 2.79
C LYS A 50 -0.75 7.50 3.76
N LEU A 51 0.46 7.73 3.27
CA LEU A 51 1.54 8.24 4.10
C LEU A 51 1.19 9.61 4.68
N LEU A 52 0.65 10.50 3.86
CA LEU A 52 0.26 11.82 4.33
C LEU A 52 -0.87 11.73 5.33
N ALA A 53 -1.89 10.89 5.07
CA ALA A 53 -2.99 10.73 6.00
C ALA A 53 -2.50 10.26 7.36
N LEU A 54 -1.63 9.26 7.39
CA LEU A 54 -1.08 8.76 8.65
C LEU A 54 -0.20 9.80 9.34
N ALA A 55 0.56 10.57 8.57
CA ALA A 55 1.40 11.62 9.13
C ALA A 55 0.57 12.74 9.77
N PHE A 56 -0.60 13.04 9.21
CA PHE A 56 -1.49 14.03 9.79
C PHE A 56 -2.18 13.53 11.05
N GLU A 57 -2.37 12.22 11.17
CA GLU A 57 -3.03 11.65 12.35
C GLU A 57 -2.15 11.70 13.59
N SER A 58 -0.89 11.36 13.45
CA SER A 58 0.05 11.38 14.57
C SER A 58 1.49 11.25 14.07
N ASP A 59 2.44 11.49 14.95
CA ASP A 59 3.86 11.32 14.66
C ASP A 59 4.37 9.93 15.02
N ASP A 60 3.49 9.00 15.38
CA ASP A 60 3.88 7.63 15.69
C ASP A 60 4.50 6.94 14.47
N PRO A 61 5.40 5.97 14.69
CA PRO A 61 6.06 5.31 13.56
C PRO A 61 5.09 4.61 12.62
N ILE A 62 5.45 4.60 11.35
CA ILE A 62 4.72 3.91 10.29
C ILE A 62 5.58 2.74 9.81
N THR A 63 4.96 1.59 9.60
CA THR A 63 5.67 0.42 9.06
C THR A 63 5.25 0.21 7.62
N LEU A 64 6.22 0.05 6.74
CA LEU A 64 5.98 -0.16 5.32
C LEU A 64 6.65 -1.46 4.88
N TYR A 65 5.83 -2.43 4.49
CA TYR A 65 6.32 -3.69 3.92
C TYR A 65 6.39 -3.56 2.42
N ILE A 66 7.55 -3.85 1.84
CA ILE A 66 7.77 -3.76 0.41
C ILE A 66 8.14 -5.13 -0.14
N GLY A 67 7.40 -5.56 -1.18
CA GLY A 67 7.68 -6.80 -1.88
C GLY A 67 7.58 -6.60 -3.38
N SER A 68 8.10 -5.48 -3.88
CA SER A 68 8.00 -5.13 -5.30
C SER A 68 9.21 -5.65 -6.07
N PRO A 69 9.00 -6.18 -7.28
CA PRO A 69 10.12 -6.55 -8.15
C PRO A 69 10.82 -5.34 -8.76
N GLY A 70 10.42 -4.14 -8.39
CA GLY A 70 10.89 -2.92 -9.00
C GLY A 70 9.75 -2.22 -9.70
N GLY A 71 10.03 -1.61 -10.85
CA GLY A 71 9.01 -0.91 -11.59
C GLY A 71 9.50 0.46 -11.99
N HIS A 72 8.60 1.42 -11.95
CA HIS A 72 8.91 2.77 -12.40
C HIS A 72 9.75 3.51 -11.37
N VAL A 73 11.01 3.80 -11.72
CA VAL A 73 11.98 4.39 -10.79
C VAL A 73 11.49 5.75 -10.26
N GLU A 74 10.96 6.57 -11.14
CA GLU A 74 10.49 7.91 -10.74
C GLU A 74 9.35 7.83 -9.73
N SER A 75 8.46 6.85 -9.91
CA SER A 75 7.36 6.65 -8.96
C SER A 75 7.88 6.20 -7.60
N GLY A 76 8.89 5.32 -7.60
CA GLY A 76 9.53 4.90 -6.37
C GLY A 76 10.23 6.05 -5.66
N ASP A 77 10.92 6.90 -6.40
CA ASP A 77 11.60 8.06 -5.84
C ASP A 77 10.62 9.01 -5.17
N THR A 78 9.45 9.20 -5.74
CA THR A 78 8.42 10.05 -5.14
C THR A 78 8.02 9.52 -3.77
N ILE A 79 7.82 8.22 -3.65
CA ILE A 79 7.46 7.60 -2.37
C ILE A 79 8.57 7.82 -1.34
N PHE A 80 9.82 7.58 -1.71
CA PHE A 80 10.93 7.70 -0.77
C PHE A 80 11.24 9.14 -0.41
N ASP A 81 11.04 10.08 -1.33
CA ASP A 81 11.18 11.49 -1.00
C ASP A 81 10.15 11.91 0.04
N LEU A 82 8.92 11.44 -0.12
CA LEU A 82 7.86 11.75 0.83
C LEU A 82 8.15 11.13 2.20
N ILE A 83 8.65 9.90 2.22
CA ILE A 83 9.03 9.23 3.47
C ILE A 83 10.04 10.07 4.24
N ARG A 84 10.99 10.69 3.55
CA ARG A 84 11.98 11.54 4.19
C ARG A 84 11.42 12.87 4.66
N TYR A 85 10.33 13.30 4.05
CA TYR A 85 9.74 14.61 4.33
C TYR A 85 8.80 14.61 5.52
N ILE A 86 8.05 13.54 5.73
CA ILE A 86 7.05 13.48 6.80
C ILE A 86 7.71 13.29 8.16
N LYS A 87 7.04 13.74 9.22
CA LYS A 87 7.56 13.66 10.59
C LYS A 87 7.67 12.25 11.12
N PRO A 88 6.66 11.39 10.96
CA PRO A 88 6.76 10.04 11.52
C PRO A 88 7.94 9.27 10.92
N GLU A 89 8.60 8.49 11.78
CA GLU A 89 9.58 7.53 11.30
C GLU A 89 8.88 6.47 10.46
N VAL A 90 9.43 6.17 9.28
CA VAL A 90 8.91 5.10 8.45
C VAL A 90 9.89 3.94 8.47
N ARG A 91 9.45 2.82 9.04
CA ARG A 91 10.25 1.59 9.11
C ARG A 91 9.95 0.77 7.88
N ILE A 92 10.97 0.52 7.06
CA ILE A 92 10.81 -0.19 5.81
C ILE A 92 11.28 -1.62 5.98
N ILE A 93 10.41 -2.58 5.68
CA ILE A 93 10.72 -4.00 5.72
C ILE A 93 10.61 -4.53 4.30
N GLY A 94 11.75 -4.88 3.71
CA GLY A 94 11.80 -5.41 2.36
C GLY A 94 11.94 -6.91 2.35
N THR A 95 11.45 -7.55 1.30
CA THR A 95 11.60 -8.98 1.08
C THR A 95 12.23 -9.22 -0.29
N GLY A 96 13.02 -10.28 -0.40
CA GLY A 96 13.65 -10.64 -1.64
C GLY A 96 14.66 -9.59 -2.10
N TRP A 97 14.68 -9.31 -3.40
CA TRP A 97 15.66 -8.41 -3.96
C TRP A 97 15.18 -6.95 -4.04
N VAL A 98 14.15 -6.63 -3.33
CA VAL A 98 13.64 -5.27 -3.22
C VAL A 98 14.70 -4.31 -2.69
N GLY A 99 15.73 -4.83 -2.07
CA GLY A 99 16.73 -4.05 -1.40
C GLY A 99 17.33 -2.91 -2.21
N SER A 100 17.44 -3.06 -3.52
CA SER A 100 18.04 -2.02 -4.36
C SER A 100 17.21 -0.73 -4.37
N ILE A 101 15.90 -0.84 -4.12
CA ILE A 101 15.01 0.33 -4.04
C ILE A 101 14.74 0.69 -2.59
N ALA A 102 14.48 -0.31 -1.77
CA ALA A 102 14.06 -0.10 -0.39
C ALA A 102 15.17 0.43 0.53
N THR A 103 16.41 0.27 0.15
CA THR A 103 17.54 0.72 0.97
C THR A 103 18.02 2.12 0.64
N HIS A 104 17.30 2.81 -0.18
CA HIS A 104 17.62 4.22 -0.45
C HIS A 104 17.52 5.10 0.82
#